data_72fef0fd4f875c089f02b9611ae05478
#
_entry.id   72fef0fd4f875c089f02b9611ae05478
#
_cell.length_a   1.000
_cell.length_b   1.000
_cell.length_c   1.000
_cell.angle_alpha   90.00
_cell.angle_beta   90.00
_cell.angle_gamma   90.00
#
_symmetry.space_group_name_H-M   'P 1'
#
loop_
_entity.id
_entity.type
_entity.pdbx_description
1 polymer ?
#
loop_
_entity_poly.entity_id
_entity_poly.type
_entity_poly.pdbx_seq_one_letter_code
_entity_poly.pdbx_strand_id
1 'polypeptide(L)'
;MLSFAILATFAMGSAVAETASEPADPRALLRKVNAYCPGGIQRILPGEYYFCAAARDFGYGHDSRARERLRDAAYWASKPAQYVLGLMYFNGDEGPANRPLGVAWLALASERHDPRFEPAFAKAYLELSPGEKAQADAYWADLRTKYADATAGNRAHRIYLAEMRNLEAAAMFGGSIFLDGLTPPNSDAVGMYNNGDGSRVGGGAHGFSMERLIATTGEDYFRGLNGSVTVGDPQMVQLGSVVTKASVRAE
;
A
#
# COMPACT_ATOMS: atom_id res chain seq x y z
N MET A 1 -68.96 12.40 35.66
CA MET A 1 -68.59 11.69 34.43
C MET A 1 -67.35 12.36 33.85
N LEU A 2 -66.16 11.81 34.17
CA LEU A 2 -64.88 12.31 33.63
C LEU A 2 -64.49 11.41 32.49
N SER A 3 -64.34 11.97 31.26
CA SER A 3 -63.79 11.26 30.11
C SER A 3 -62.29 11.49 30.07
N PHE A 4 -61.53 10.40 30.16
CA PHE A 4 -60.10 10.40 29.93
C PHE A 4 -59.80 10.23 28.44
N ALA A 5 -59.15 11.21 27.83
CA ALA A 5 -58.61 11.13 26.48
C ALA A 5 -57.17 10.60 26.58
N ILE A 6 -56.94 9.45 25.99
CA ILE A 6 -55.58 8.89 25.85
C ILE A 6 -54.93 9.46 24.59
N LEU A 7 -53.91 10.30 24.76
CA LEU A 7 -53.03 10.73 23.69
C LEU A 7 -52.00 9.62 23.39
N ALA A 8 -52.14 8.98 22.25
CA ALA A 8 -51.11 8.08 21.73
C ALA A 8 -50.03 8.91 21.03
N THR A 9 -48.84 9.03 21.62
CA THR A 9 -47.68 9.58 20.98
C THR A 9 -47.05 8.55 20.05
N PHE A 10 -47.18 8.79 18.75
CA PHE A 10 -46.43 8.04 17.72
C PHE A 10 -44.97 8.54 17.75
N ALA A 11 -44.06 7.70 18.23
CA ALA A 11 -42.63 7.92 18.06
C ALA A 11 -42.29 7.56 16.61
N MET A 12 -42.04 8.58 15.78
CA MET A 12 -41.43 8.41 14.47
C MET A 12 -39.96 8.02 14.71
N GLY A 13 -39.66 6.73 14.60
CA GLY A 13 -38.32 6.23 14.47
C GLY A 13 -37.72 6.71 13.15
N SER A 14 -36.77 7.64 13.22
CA SER A 14 -35.95 8.02 12.07
C SER A 14 -35.12 6.78 11.69
N ALA A 15 -35.53 6.09 10.62
CA ALA A 15 -34.70 5.12 9.94
C ALA A 15 -33.49 5.89 9.39
N VAL A 16 -32.32 5.72 10.03
CA VAL A 16 -31.06 6.14 9.46
C VAL A 16 -30.87 5.26 8.24
N ALA A 17 -31.07 5.83 7.06
CA ALA A 17 -30.73 5.18 5.81
C ALA A 17 -29.24 4.91 5.86
N GLU A 18 -28.86 3.67 6.02
CA GLU A 18 -27.49 3.16 5.84
C GLU A 18 -27.13 3.48 4.41
N THR A 19 -26.36 4.56 4.23
CA THR A 19 -25.84 4.94 2.91
C THR A 19 -24.97 3.78 2.48
N ALA A 20 -25.44 3.00 1.51
CA ALA A 20 -24.63 2.00 0.83
C ALA A 20 -23.35 2.71 0.39
N SER A 21 -22.23 2.39 1.04
CA SER A 21 -20.95 3.00 0.70
C SER A 21 -20.65 2.66 -0.76
N GLU A 22 -20.48 3.70 -1.57
CA GLU A 22 -20.09 3.57 -2.97
C GLU A 22 -18.90 2.58 -3.08
N PRO A 23 -18.86 1.72 -4.11
CA PRO A 23 -17.75 0.80 -4.29
C PRO A 23 -16.42 1.58 -4.28
N ALA A 24 -15.43 1.07 -3.56
CA ALA A 24 -14.15 1.76 -3.43
C ALA A 24 -13.53 1.97 -4.82
N ASP A 25 -13.28 3.23 -5.19
CA ASP A 25 -12.66 3.58 -6.47
C ASP A 25 -11.15 3.24 -6.44
N PRO A 26 -10.69 2.25 -7.23
CA PRO A 26 -9.28 1.87 -7.27
C PRO A 26 -8.37 3.03 -7.71
N ARG A 27 -8.94 3.97 -8.47
CA ARG A 27 -8.23 5.13 -9.01
C ARG A 27 -8.02 6.23 -7.98
N ALA A 28 -8.81 6.25 -6.90
CA ALA A 28 -8.71 7.28 -5.86
C ALA A 28 -7.33 7.29 -5.19
N LEU A 29 -6.74 6.11 -4.97
CA LEU A 29 -5.42 6.00 -4.38
C LEU A 29 -4.31 6.45 -5.37
N LEU A 30 -4.43 6.05 -6.64
CA LEU A 30 -3.47 6.45 -7.69
C LEU A 30 -3.46 7.96 -7.92
N ARG A 31 -4.63 8.61 -7.87
CA ARG A 31 -4.72 10.08 -8.01
C ARG A 31 -4.05 10.86 -6.88
N LYS A 32 -3.89 10.26 -5.70
CA LYS A 32 -3.22 10.89 -4.54
C LYS A 32 -1.70 10.81 -4.60
N VAL A 33 -1.16 9.95 -5.45
CA VAL A 33 0.29 9.76 -5.58
C VAL A 33 0.87 10.89 -6.40
N ASN A 34 1.96 11.49 -5.90
CA ASN A 34 2.72 12.46 -6.68
C ASN A 34 3.32 11.74 -7.90
N ALA A 35 3.07 12.28 -9.10
CA ALA A 35 3.53 11.71 -10.37
C ALA A 35 5.06 11.80 -10.58
N TYR A 36 5.77 12.45 -9.67
CA TYR A 36 7.23 12.49 -9.70
C TYR A 36 7.81 11.22 -9.08
N CYS A 37 8.36 10.34 -9.91
CA CYS A 37 8.90 9.05 -9.56
C CYS A 37 10.43 9.05 -9.73
N PRO A 38 11.20 9.36 -8.68
CA PRO A 38 12.65 9.43 -8.78
C PRO A 38 13.24 8.08 -9.15
N GLY A 39 14.11 8.04 -10.17
CA GLY A 39 14.77 6.81 -10.63
C GLY A 39 15.63 6.16 -9.54
N GLY A 40 16.26 6.96 -8.70
CA GLY A 40 17.13 6.49 -7.62
C GLY A 40 16.43 5.60 -6.61
N ILE A 41 15.10 5.76 -6.39
CA ILE A 41 14.35 4.91 -5.46
C ILE A 41 14.11 3.50 -6.01
N GLN A 42 14.12 3.32 -7.34
CA GLN A 42 13.86 2.01 -7.96
C GLN A 42 14.82 0.92 -7.48
N ARG A 43 16.06 1.27 -7.21
CA ARG A 43 17.09 0.35 -6.75
C ARG A 43 16.87 -0.08 -5.30
N ILE A 44 16.37 0.82 -4.46
CA ILE A 44 16.28 0.65 -3.00
C ILE A 44 14.91 0.13 -2.58
N LEU A 45 13.86 0.74 -3.10
CA LEU A 45 12.44 0.42 -2.84
C LEU A 45 11.69 0.28 -4.17
N PRO A 46 11.97 -0.79 -4.95
CA PRO A 46 11.38 -0.95 -6.28
C PRO A 46 9.84 -0.97 -6.26
N GLY A 47 9.22 -1.49 -5.21
CA GLY A 47 7.76 -1.49 -5.10
C GLY A 47 7.15 -0.10 -4.98
N GLU A 48 7.83 0.81 -4.30
CA GLU A 48 7.44 2.22 -4.21
C GLU A 48 7.59 2.91 -5.56
N TYR A 49 8.74 2.70 -6.22
CA TYR A 49 8.99 3.24 -7.56
C TYR A 49 7.92 2.79 -8.58
N TYR A 50 7.64 1.49 -8.65
CA TYR A 50 6.68 0.98 -9.63
C TYR A 50 5.25 1.39 -9.31
N PHE A 51 4.89 1.56 -8.04
CA PHE A 51 3.58 2.10 -7.65
C PHE A 51 3.43 3.57 -8.08
N CYS A 52 4.46 4.39 -7.86
CA CYS A 52 4.50 5.76 -8.38
C CYS A 52 4.42 5.77 -9.91
N ALA A 53 5.18 4.93 -10.61
CA ALA A 53 5.16 4.83 -12.07
C ALA A 53 3.78 4.41 -12.59
N ALA A 54 3.06 3.52 -11.87
CA ALA A 54 1.69 3.16 -12.19
C ALA A 54 0.75 4.35 -12.09
N ALA A 55 0.87 5.14 -11.02
CA ALA A 55 0.06 6.35 -10.83
C ALA A 55 0.31 7.38 -11.94
N ARG A 56 1.56 7.54 -12.35
CA ARG A 56 1.94 8.42 -13.47
C ARG A 56 1.37 7.94 -14.80
N ASP A 57 1.55 6.66 -15.13
CA ASP A 57 1.01 6.08 -16.36
C ASP A 57 -0.50 6.18 -16.40
N PHE A 58 -1.17 5.95 -15.28
CA PHE A 58 -2.61 6.17 -15.12
C PHE A 58 -3.01 7.63 -15.36
N GLY A 59 -2.26 8.60 -14.79
CA GLY A 59 -2.50 10.02 -14.99
C GLY A 59 -2.39 10.47 -16.46
N TYR A 60 -1.63 9.74 -17.26
CA TYR A 60 -1.51 9.96 -18.72
C TYR A 60 -2.52 9.14 -19.54
N GLY A 61 -3.41 8.39 -18.92
CA GLY A 61 -4.39 7.54 -19.61
C GLY A 61 -3.79 6.27 -20.21
N HIS A 62 -2.62 5.86 -19.75
CA HIS A 62 -1.96 4.62 -20.18
C HIS A 62 -2.36 3.45 -19.27
N ASP A 63 -3.65 3.13 -19.21
CA ASP A 63 -4.23 2.23 -18.21
C ASP A 63 -3.65 0.80 -18.24
N SER A 64 -3.40 0.23 -19.42
CA SER A 64 -2.78 -1.10 -19.54
C SER A 64 -1.36 -1.12 -18.96
N ARG A 65 -0.57 -0.07 -19.21
CA ARG A 65 0.78 0.09 -18.68
C ARG A 65 0.74 0.33 -17.17
N ALA A 66 -0.20 1.14 -16.68
CA ALA A 66 -0.40 1.35 -15.25
C ALA A 66 -0.65 0.01 -14.54
N ARG A 67 -1.47 -0.87 -15.10
CA ARG A 67 -1.74 -2.20 -14.54
C ARG A 67 -0.51 -3.11 -14.55
N GLU A 68 0.32 -3.06 -15.58
CA GLU A 68 1.62 -3.77 -15.59
C GLU A 68 2.53 -3.28 -14.46
N ARG A 69 2.65 -1.95 -14.30
CA ARG A 69 3.41 -1.35 -13.19
C ARG A 69 2.88 -1.72 -11.82
N LEU A 70 1.55 -1.83 -11.66
CA LEU A 70 0.96 -2.32 -10.42
C LEU A 70 1.36 -3.77 -10.11
N ARG A 71 1.44 -4.64 -11.13
CA ARG A 71 1.93 -6.02 -10.95
C ARG A 71 3.42 -6.04 -10.58
N ASP A 72 4.22 -5.18 -11.21
CA ASP A 72 5.63 -5.01 -10.85
C ASP A 72 5.77 -4.54 -9.40
N ALA A 73 4.98 -3.53 -8.99
CA ALA A 73 4.95 -3.05 -7.61
C ALA A 73 4.52 -4.15 -6.62
N ALA A 74 3.46 -4.90 -6.95
CA ALA A 74 2.97 -6.01 -6.15
C ALA A 74 4.01 -7.12 -6.00
N TYR A 75 4.81 -7.38 -7.05
CA TYR A 75 5.91 -8.33 -7.00
C TYR A 75 6.95 -7.97 -5.92
N TRP A 76 7.09 -6.69 -5.62
CA TRP A 76 7.95 -6.17 -4.57
C TRP A 76 7.21 -5.91 -3.25
N ALA A 77 6.02 -6.48 -3.07
CA ALA A 77 5.18 -6.40 -1.87
C ALA A 77 4.59 -5.00 -1.59
N SER A 78 4.36 -4.19 -2.62
CA SER A 78 3.62 -2.95 -2.48
C SER A 78 2.16 -3.24 -2.13
N LYS A 79 1.77 -3.04 -0.87
CA LYS A 79 0.40 -3.26 -0.40
C LYS A 79 -0.61 -2.32 -1.08
N PRO A 80 -0.28 -1.03 -1.32
CA PRO A 80 -1.15 -0.17 -2.13
C PRO A 80 -1.40 -0.73 -3.55
N ALA A 81 -0.37 -1.29 -4.21
CA ALA A 81 -0.52 -1.87 -5.53
C ALA A 81 -1.40 -3.13 -5.53
N GLN A 82 -1.21 -4.02 -4.54
CA GLN A 82 -2.05 -5.20 -4.35
C GLN A 82 -3.51 -4.81 -4.11
N TYR A 83 -3.76 -3.77 -3.31
CA TYR A 83 -5.08 -3.23 -3.05
C TYR A 83 -5.75 -2.70 -4.32
N VAL A 84 -5.05 -1.87 -5.10
CA VAL A 84 -5.59 -1.31 -6.36
C VAL A 84 -5.91 -2.42 -7.35
N LEU A 85 -5.00 -3.41 -7.54
CA LEU A 85 -5.26 -4.58 -8.38
C LEU A 85 -6.49 -5.35 -7.90
N GLY A 86 -6.65 -5.52 -6.59
CA GLY A 86 -7.81 -6.19 -6.00
C GLY A 86 -9.12 -5.51 -6.37
N LEU A 87 -9.20 -4.20 -6.21
CA LEU A 87 -10.38 -3.43 -6.58
C LEU A 87 -10.64 -3.45 -8.09
N MET A 88 -9.59 -3.32 -8.92
CA MET A 88 -9.73 -3.38 -10.39
C MET A 88 -10.32 -4.71 -10.86
N TYR A 89 -9.83 -5.83 -10.34
CA TYR A 89 -10.39 -7.14 -10.68
C TYR A 89 -11.79 -7.34 -10.11
N PHE A 90 -12.05 -6.88 -8.88
CA PHE A 90 -13.35 -7.02 -8.24
C PHE A 90 -14.44 -6.24 -8.96
N ASN A 91 -14.16 -4.99 -9.34
CA ASN A 91 -15.11 -4.11 -10.02
C ASN A 91 -15.21 -4.40 -11.53
N GLY A 92 -14.18 -5.00 -12.14
CA GLY A 92 -14.10 -5.15 -13.59
C GLY A 92 -13.59 -3.89 -14.30
N ASP A 93 -12.75 -3.11 -13.63
CA ASP A 93 -12.09 -1.95 -14.26
C ASP A 93 -11.10 -2.43 -15.33
N GLU A 94 -11.30 -1.96 -16.58
CA GLU A 94 -10.49 -2.30 -17.76
C GLU A 94 -10.58 -3.78 -18.21
N GLY A 95 -11.67 -4.46 -17.92
CA GLY A 95 -11.94 -5.83 -18.36
C GLY A 95 -13.13 -6.45 -17.63
N PRO A 96 -13.45 -7.72 -17.93
CA PRO A 96 -14.53 -8.40 -17.22
C PRO A 96 -14.17 -8.55 -15.75
N ALA A 97 -15.16 -8.33 -14.87
CA ALA A 97 -15.00 -8.51 -13.44
C ALA A 97 -14.61 -9.97 -13.12
N ASN A 98 -13.61 -10.11 -12.27
CA ASN A 98 -13.22 -11.37 -11.65
C ASN A 98 -13.17 -11.17 -10.13
N ARG A 99 -14.34 -11.21 -9.51
CA ARG A 99 -14.51 -10.93 -8.08
C ARG A 99 -13.67 -11.86 -7.19
N PRO A 100 -13.61 -13.19 -7.43
CA PRO A 100 -12.74 -14.07 -6.66
C PRO A 100 -11.25 -13.69 -6.73
N LEU A 101 -10.75 -13.36 -7.93
CA LEU A 101 -9.36 -12.91 -8.08
C LEU A 101 -9.14 -11.55 -7.40
N GLY A 102 -10.12 -10.64 -7.50
CA GLY A 102 -10.08 -9.36 -6.80
C GLY A 102 -9.94 -9.53 -5.29
N VAL A 103 -10.73 -10.42 -4.69
CA VAL A 103 -10.67 -10.74 -3.26
C VAL A 103 -9.33 -11.36 -2.87
N ALA A 104 -8.77 -12.24 -3.70
CA ALA A 104 -7.45 -12.82 -3.43
C ALA A 104 -6.34 -11.75 -3.40
N TRP A 105 -6.39 -10.74 -4.28
CA TRP A 105 -5.47 -9.59 -4.24
C TRP A 105 -5.70 -8.69 -3.02
N LEU A 106 -6.97 -8.45 -2.64
CA LEU A 106 -7.29 -7.69 -1.41
C LEU A 106 -6.82 -8.42 -0.15
N ALA A 107 -6.89 -9.75 -0.11
CA ALA A 107 -6.33 -10.55 0.98
C ALA A 107 -4.82 -10.33 1.13
N LEU A 108 -4.06 -10.33 0.02
CA LEU A 108 -2.63 -10.02 0.04
C LEU A 108 -2.35 -8.59 0.53
N ALA A 109 -3.15 -7.62 0.12
CA ALA A 109 -3.02 -6.24 0.58
C ALA A 109 -3.23 -6.11 2.10
N SER A 110 -4.08 -6.97 2.67
CA SER A 110 -4.48 -6.96 4.08
C SER A 110 -3.54 -7.75 5.00
N GLU A 111 -2.50 -8.43 4.48
CA GLU A 111 -1.58 -9.26 5.28
C GLU A 111 -0.94 -8.53 6.47
N ARG A 112 -0.78 -7.21 6.38
CA ARG A 112 -0.16 -6.37 7.42
C ARG A 112 -1.16 -5.72 8.37
N HIS A 113 -2.46 -6.09 8.27
CA HIS A 113 -3.55 -5.51 9.07
C HIS A 113 -3.62 -3.97 9.00
N ASP A 114 -3.29 -3.41 7.84
CA ASP A 114 -3.39 -1.98 7.62
C ASP A 114 -4.87 -1.56 7.55
N PRO A 115 -5.34 -0.66 8.44
CA PRO A 115 -6.73 -0.23 8.47
C PRO A 115 -7.19 0.47 7.17
N ARG A 116 -6.27 0.86 6.31
CA ARG A 116 -6.60 1.43 5.00
C ARG A 116 -7.09 0.38 4.00
N PHE A 117 -6.66 -0.88 4.12
CA PHE A 117 -6.91 -1.96 3.14
C PHE A 117 -7.83 -3.05 3.66
N GLU A 118 -7.72 -3.40 4.94
CA GLU A 118 -8.45 -4.51 5.56
C GLU A 118 -9.99 -4.40 5.44
N PRO A 119 -10.63 -3.23 5.62
CA PRO A 119 -12.08 -3.10 5.50
C PRO A 119 -12.60 -3.42 4.09
N ALA A 120 -11.86 -3.10 3.04
CA ALA A 120 -12.24 -3.42 1.68
C ALA A 120 -12.19 -4.91 1.40
N PHE A 121 -11.16 -5.61 1.91
CA PHE A 121 -11.09 -7.07 1.86
C PHE A 121 -12.28 -7.71 2.56
N ALA A 122 -12.55 -7.32 3.81
CA ALA A 122 -13.65 -7.88 4.59
C ALA A 122 -15.01 -7.69 3.90
N LYS A 123 -15.28 -6.48 3.39
CA LYS A 123 -16.50 -6.19 2.64
C LYS A 123 -16.60 -7.05 1.38
N ALA A 124 -15.58 -7.05 0.54
CA ALA A 124 -15.57 -7.80 -0.72
C ALA A 124 -15.73 -9.31 -0.50
N TYR A 125 -15.09 -9.87 0.55
CA TYR A 125 -15.21 -11.28 0.90
C TYR A 125 -16.63 -11.66 1.33
N LEU A 126 -17.31 -10.79 2.08
CA LEU A 126 -18.71 -11.02 2.51
C LEU A 126 -19.68 -11.02 1.32
N GLU A 127 -19.39 -10.28 0.27
CA GLU A 127 -20.23 -10.21 -0.92
C GLU A 127 -20.11 -11.43 -1.85
N LEU A 128 -19.10 -12.31 -1.65
CA LEU A 128 -18.92 -13.50 -2.46
C LEU A 128 -19.89 -14.61 -2.08
N SER A 129 -20.41 -15.31 -3.10
CA SER A 129 -21.10 -16.59 -2.95
C SER A 129 -20.13 -17.68 -2.45
N PRO A 130 -20.64 -18.80 -1.87
CA PRO A 130 -19.77 -19.90 -1.42
C PRO A 130 -18.85 -20.46 -2.52
N GLY A 131 -19.33 -20.54 -3.76
CA GLY A 131 -18.52 -20.99 -4.89
C GLY A 131 -17.42 -19.99 -5.28
N GLU A 132 -17.70 -18.68 -5.22
CA GLU A 132 -16.71 -17.65 -5.46
C GLU A 132 -15.65 -17.60 -4.34
N LYS A 133 -16.03 -17.86 -3.08
CA LYS A 133 -15.08 -17.97 -1.96
C LYS A 133 -14.06 -19.08 -2.19
N ALA A 134 -14.52 -20.26 -2.59
CA ALA A 134 -13.63 -21.38 -2.92
C ALA A 134 -12.68 -21.04 -4.08
N GLN A 135 -13.14 -20.28 -5.09
CA GLN A 135 -12.28 -19.79 -6.17
C GLN A 135 -11.29 -18.72 -5.65
N ALA A 136 -11.72 -17.83 -4.78
CA ALA A 136 -10.83 -16.82 -4.18
C ALA A 136 -9.71 -17.48 -3.36
N ASP A 137 -10.02 -18.53 -2.60
CA ASP A 137 -9.03 -19.29 -1.84
C ASP A 137 -8.02 -19.98 -2.77
N ALA A 138 -8.47 -20.53 -3.90
CA ALA A 138 -7.58 -21.10 -4.89
C ALA A 138 -6.65 -20.03 -5.54
N TYR A 139 -7.19 -18.88 -5.93
CA TYR A 139 -6.39 -17.76 -6.42
C TYR A 139 -5.39 -17.25 -5.38
N TRP A 140 -5.84 -17.14 -4.13
CA TRP A 140 -4.94 -16.71 -3.05
C TRP A 140 -3.81 -17.70 -2.82
N ALA A 141 -4.08 -19.01 -2.83
CA ALA A 141 -3.07 -20.04 -2.70
C ALA A 141 -2.01 -19.96 -3.81
N ASP A 142 -2.39 -19.61 -5.04
CA ASP A 142 -1.46 -19.40 -6.15
C ASP A 142 -0.68 -18.08 -6.01
N LEU A 143 -1.38 -16.96 -5.80
CA LEU A 143 -0.78 -15.64 -5.73
C LEU A 143 0.20 -15.49 -4.56
N ARG A 144 -0.10 -16.08 -3.40
CA ARG A 144 0.77 -16.01 -2.21
C ARG A 144 2.17 -16.54 -2.45
N THR A 145 2.33 -17.50 -3.34
CA THR A 145 3.64 -18.08 -3.67
C THR A 145 4.60 -17.04 -4.24
N LYS A 146 4.08 -16.00 -4.87
CA LYS A 146 4.84 -14.96 -5.57
C LYS A 146 4.76 -13.59 -4.90
N TYR A 147 3.61 -13.23 -4.32
CA TYR A 147 3.25 -11.87 -3.93
C TYR A 147 3.05 -11.66 -2.43
N ALA A 148 2.97 -12.74 -1.63
CA ALA A 148 2.83 -12.63 -0.18
C ALA A 148 4.08 -12.06 0.50
N ASP A 149 3.93 -11.53 1.70
CA ASP A 149 5.04 -10.98 2.48
C ASP A 149 6.13 -12.02 2.75
N ALA A 150 5.77 -13.29 2.96
CA ALA A 150 6.73 -14.38 3.13
C ALA A 150 7.69 -14.56 1.92
N THR A 151 7.29 -14.12 0.73
CA THR A 151 8.09 -14.21 -0.50
C THR A 151 8.49 -12.85 -1.02
N ALA A 152 7.54 -12.05 -1.45
CA ALA A 152 7.75 -10.71 -2.01
C ALA A 152 8.27 -9.72 -0.96
N GLY A 153 7.72 -9.73 0.25
CA GLY A 153 8.16 -8.89 1.34
C GLY A 153 9.61 -9.17 1.73
N ASN A 154 9.95 -10.45 1.92
CA ASN A 154 11.31 -10.86 2.22
C ASN A 154 12.30 -10.54 1.08
N ARG A 155 11.86 -10.63 -0.17
CA ARG A 155 12.66 -10.23 -1.33
C ARG A 155 12.94 -8.72 -1.32
N ALA A 156 11.91 -7.91 -1.16
CA ALA A 156 12.02 -6.45 -1.11
C ALA A 156 12.89 -6.00 0.08
N HIS A 157 12.66 -6.57 1.26
CA HIS A 157 13.39 -6.22 2.47
C HIS A 157 14.89 -6.55 2.38
N ARG A 158 15.26 -7.68 1.77
CA ARG A 158 16.68 -8.02 1.57
C ARG A 158 17.39 -7.00 0.67
N ILE A 159 16.76 -6.56 -0.41
CA ILE A 159 17.35 -5.52 -1.29
C ILE A 159 17.45 -4.21 -0.52
N TYR A 160 16.39 -3.80 0.14
CA TYR A 160 16.38 -2.59 0.97
C TYR A 160 17.53 -2.58 1.97
N LEU A 161 17.69 -3.65 2.77
CA LEU A 161 18.78 -3.73 3.75
C LEU A 161 20.17 -3.72 3.10
N ALA A 162 20.34 -4.32 1.93
CA ALA A 162 21.61 -4.31 1.23
C ALA A 162 21.96 -2.89 0.74
N GLU A 163 20.99 -2.17 0.16
CA GLU A 163 21.20 -0.81 -0.32
C GLU A 163 21.35 0.20 0.84
N MET A 164 20.62 0.01 1.94
CA MET A 164 20.80 0.84 3.14
C MET A 164 22.22 0.74 3.70
N ARG A 165 22.80 -0.46 3.79
CA ARG A 165 24.21 -0.60 4.20
C ARG A 165 25.18 0.16 3.29
N ASN A 166 24.90 0.20 1.98
CA ASN A 166 25.71 0.97 1.04
C ASN A 166 25.57 2.48 1.29
N LEU A 167 24.36 2.96 1.59
CA LEU A 167 24.08 4.35 1.92
C LEU A 167 24.73 4.76 3.25
N GLU A 168 24.60 3.92 4.27
CA GLU A 168 25.22 4.13 5.58
C GLU A 168 26.75 4.21 5.47
N ALA A 169 27.37 3.28 4.74
CA ALA A 169 28.81 3.31 4.50
C ALA A 169 29.25 4.61 3.82
N ALA A 170 28.55 5.03 2.78
CA ALA A 170 28.86 6.31 2.10
C ALA A 170 28.66 7.51 3.03
N ALA A 171 27.62 7.50 3.88
CA ALA A 171 27.35 8.55 4.86
C ALA A 171 28.47 8.63 5.93
N MET A 172 28.94 7.49 6.45
CA MET A 172 30.01 7.43 7.46
C MET A 172 31.34 8.06 6.99
N PHE A 173 31.66 7.94 5.71
CA PHE A 173 32.87 8.52 5.15
C PHE A 173 32.70 9.98 4.72
N GLY A 174 31.57 10.63 5.06
CA GLY A 174 31.30 12.04 4.72
C GLY A 174 31.10 12.26 3.21
N GLY A 175 30.81 11.20 2.47
CA GLY A 175 30.62 11.26 1.01
C GLY A 175 29.30 11.91 0.62
N SER A 176 29.31 12.49 -0.59
CA SER A 176 28.07 12.90 -1.27
C SER A 176 27.45 11.71 -1.96
N ILE A 177 26.14 11.55 -1.81
CA ILE A 177 25.37 10.50 -2.47
C ILE A 177 24.55 11.14 -3.57
N PHE A 178 24.63 10.58 -4.77
CA PHE A 178 23.79 10.95 -5.89
C PHE A 178 22.74 9.84 -6.11
N LEU A 179 21.48 10.22 -5.96
CA LEU A 179 20.34 9.37 -6.30
C LEU A 179 19.51 10.09 -7.37
N ASP A 180 19.38 9.46 -8.53
CA ASP A 180 18.67 10.03 -9.66
C ASP A 180 17.27 10.51 -9.29
N GLY A 181 16.98 11.78 -9.56
CA GLY A 181 15.70 12.41 -9.24
C GLY A 181 15.43 12.72 -7.77
N LEU A 182 16.27 12.27 -6.82
CA LEU A 182 16.16 12.60 -5.39
C LEU A 182 17.16 13.67 -4.96
N THR A 183 18.32 13.71 -5.60
CA THR A 183 19.33 14.72 -5.32
C THR A 183 19.21 15.85 -6.33
N PRO A 184 19.09 17.13 -5.89
CA PRO A 184 19.05 18.25 -6.80
C PRO A 184 20.34 18.33 -7.64
N PRO A 185 20.23 18.57 -8.95
CA PRO A 185 21.40 18.62 -9.83
C PRO A 185 22.35 19.77 -9.53
N ASN A 186 21.91 20.78 -8.78
CA ASN A 186 22.66 21.97 -8.42
C ASN A 186 22.60 22.30 -6.93
N SER A 187 22.47 21.29 -6.06
CA SER A 187 22.52 21.60 -4.64
C SER A 187 23.94 22.01 -4.29
N ASP A 188 24.13 23.29 -3.97
CA ASP A 188 25.37 23.85 -3.38
C ASP A 188 25.72 23.16 -2.03
N ALA A 189 24.92 22.23 -1.66
CA ALA A 189 24.91 21.59 -0.36
C ALA A 189 25.90 20.47 -0.24
N VAL A 190 26.82 20.23 -1.05
CA VAL A 190 28.02 19.41 -0.72
C VAL A 190 28.93 19.18 -1.93
N GLY A 191 30.09 19.73 -1.81
CA GLY A 191 31.28 19.19 -2.46
C GLY A 191 31.19 19.13 -3.98
N MET A 192 31.18 20.29 -4.64
CA MET A 192 31.67 20.37 -6.01
C MET A 192 33.11 19.87 -6.01
N TYR A 193 33.34 18.65 -6.42
CA TYR A 193 34.67 18.23 -6.84
C TYR A 193 34.95 18.93 -8.17
N ASN A 194 35.84 19.90 -8.17
CA ASN A 194 36.55 20.30 -9.34
C ASN A 194 37.44 19.12 -9.72
N ASN A 195 37.08 18.39 -10.75
CA ASN A 195 38.08 17.60 -11.46
C ASN A 195 39.13 18.58 -11.95
N GLY A 196 40.41 18.22 -11.88
CA GLY A 196 41.50 19.12 -12.28
C GLY A 196 41.44 19.64 -13.73
N ASP A 197 40.39 19.26 -14.49
CA ASP A 197 40.08 19.74 -15.85
C ASP A 197 39.02 20.86 -15.86
N GLY A 198 38.54 21.33 -14.68
CA GLY A 198 37.54 22.37 -14.57
C GLY A 198 36.09 21.91 -14.76
N SER A 199 35.85 20.63 -15.00
CA SER A 199 34.50 20.07 -15.06
C SER A 199 33.89 19.94 -13.66
N ARG A 200 32.66 20.43 -13.49
CA ARG A 200 31.89 20.30 -12.26
C ARG A 200 31.12 19.00 -12.30
N VAL A 201 31.49 18.00 -11.50
CA VAL A 201 30.67 16.79 -11.30
C VAL A 201 29.60 17.13 -10.31
N GLY A 202 28.35 16.94 -10.74
CA GLY A 202 27.14 17.43 -10.11
C GLY A 202 27.01 17.13 -8.62
N GLY A 203 26.37 18.05 -7.90
CA GLY A 203 26.11 17.99 -6.48
C GLY A 203 25.33 16.77 -6.06
N GLY A 204 25.81 16.14 -4.98
CA GLY A 204 25.05 15.14 -4.23
C GLY A 204 24.43 15.76 -2.98
N ALA A 205 23.50 15.07 -2.34
CA ALA A 205 23.05 15.42 -1.01
C ALA A 205 23.97 14.79 0.05
N HIS A 206 23.96 15.36 1.27
CA HIS A 206 24.66 14.73 2.39
C HIS A 206 24.14 13.30 2.61
N GLY A 207 25.04 12.34 2.71
CA GLY A 207 24.72 10.93 2.90
C GLY A 207 23.73 10.70 4.03
N PHE A 208 23.89 11.36 5.17
CA PHE A 208 22.96 11.28 6.31
C PHE A 208 21.54 11.76 6.01
N SER A 209 21.38 12.80 5.21
CA SER A 209 20.06 13.33 4.85
C SER A 209 19.32 12.36 3.92
N MET A 210 20.04 11.76 2.98
CA MET A 210 19.48 10.78 2.05
C MET A 210 19.19 9.46 2.75
N GLU A 211 20.10 8.98 3.59
CA GLU A 211 19.92 7.78 4.41
C GLU A 211 18.65 7.91 5.26
N ARG A 212 18.48 9.01 5.99
CA ARG A 212 17.29 9.27 6.81
C ARG A 212 16.01 9.31 5.98
N LEU A 213 16.01 9.98 4.83
CA LEU A 213 14.85 10.04 3.94
C LEU A 213 14.42 8.64 3.49
N ILE A 214 15.37 7.84 3.04
CA ILE A 214 15.11 6.48 2.58
C ILE A 214 14.72 5.56 3.75
N ALA A 215 15.34 5.71 4.92
CA ALA A 215 14.99 4.96 6.12
C ALA A 215 13.52 5.19 6.52
N THR A 216 13.09 6.44 6.61
CA THR A 216 11.68 6.78 6.94
C THR A 216 10.72 6.20 5.91
N THR A 217 11.04 6.29 4.60
CA THR A 217 10.22 5.69 3.55
C THR A 217 10.17 4.17 3.68
N GLY A 218 11.30 3.54 4.02
CA GLY A 218 11.40 2.10 4.23
C GLY A 218 10.60 1.62 5.45
N GLU A 219 10.65 2.36 6.56
CA GLU A 219 9.84 2.07 7.75
C GLU A 219 8.35 2.05 7.42
N ASP A 220 7.86 3.03 6.68
CA ASP A 220 6.47 3.07 6.23
C ASP A 220 6.14 1.94 5.26
N TYR A 221 7.04 1.67 4.32
CA TYR A 221 6.87 0.63 3.31
C TYR A 221 6.81 -0.78 3.91
N PHE A 222 7.65 -1.07 4.91
CA PHE A 222 7.73 -2.38 5.57
C PHE A 222 6.93 -2.47 6.88
N ARG A 223 6.12 -1.47 7.19
CA ARG A 223 5.27 -1.49 8.40
C ARG A 223 4.41 -2.75 8.42
N GLY A 224 4.47 -3.50 9.51
CA GLY A 224 3.74 -4.75 9.69
C GLY A 224 4.35 -6.00 9.00
N LEU A 225 5.46 -5.88 8.26
CA LEU A 225 6.09 -7.01 7.57
C LEU A 225 6.50 -8.15 8.52
N ASN A 226 6.87 -7.84 9.77
CA ASN A 226 7.30 -8.81 10.76
C ASN A 226 6.14 -9.40 11.57
N GLY A 227 4.91 -9.07 11.24
CA GLY A 227 3.71 -9.71 11.80
C GLY A 227 3.57 -11.12 11.27
N SER A 228 3.63 -12.13 12.14
CA SER A 228 3.27 -13.50 11.76
C SER A 228 1.75 -13.55 11.53
N VAL A 229 1.32 -13.60 10.28
CA VAL A 229 -0.08 -13.88 9.96
C VAL A 229 -0.25 -15.39 9.94
N THR A 230 -0.86 -15.92 10.98
CA THR A 230 -1.47 -17.24 10.92
C THR A 230 -2.87 -17.02 10.34
N VAL A 231 -3.08 -17.36 9.08
CA VAL A 231 -4.43 -17.45 8.53
C VAL A 231 -5.05 -18.72 9.12
N GLY A 232 -5.72 -18.56 10.26
CA GLY A 232 -6.70 -19.52 10.74
C GLY A 232 -8.00 -19.31 9.95
N ASP A 233 -8.91 -20.30 10.03
CA ASP A 233 -10.26 -20.13 9.50
C ASP A 233 -10.81 -18.77 9.87
N PRO A 234 -11.46 -18.04 8.94
CA PRO A 234 -11.98 -16.72 9.20
C PRO A 234 -12.99 -16.78 10.35
N GLN A 235 -12.55 -16.43 11.54
CA GLN A 235 -13.45 -16.22 12.64
C GLN A 235 -14.11 -14.87 12.44
N MET A 236 -15.43 -14.84 12.31
CA MET A 236 -16.19 -13.61 12.32
C MET A 236 -15.99 -12.91 13.66
N VAL A 237 -15.07 -11.98 13.70
CA VAL A 237 -14.92 -11.06 14.83
C VAL A 237 -16.06 -10.05 14.72
N GLN A 238 -17.03 -10.13 15.61
CA GLN A 238 -18.06 -9.10 15.72
C GLN A 238 -17.35 -7.77 16.01
N LEU A 239 -17.57 -6.77 15.18
CA LEU A 239 -16.96 -5.42 15.26
C LEU A 239 -17.08 -4.76 16.66
N GLY A 240 -17.99 -5.23 17.52
CA GLY A 240 -18.14 -4.77 18.91
C GLY A 240 -17.09 -5.29 19.90
N SER A 241 -16.31 -6.32 19.57
CA SER A 241 -15.33 -6.90 20.50
C SER A 241 -13.90 -6.35 20.36
N VAL A 242 -13.62 -5.59 19.30
CA VAL A 242 -12.29 -5.02 19.03
C VAL A 242 -12.03 -3.78 19.89
N VAL A 243 -13.07 -3.06 20.30
CA VAL A 243 -12.93 -1.80 21.06
C VAL A 243 -12.57 -2.03 22.53
N THR A 244 -12.82 -3.20 23.08
CA THR A 244 -12.62 -3.48 24.52
C THR A 244 -11.25 -4.04 24.89
N LYS A 245 -10.40 -4.45 23.94
CA LYS A 245 -9.05 -4.97 24.26
C LYS A 245 -7.91 -3.95 24.20
N ALA A 246 -8.15 -2.76 23.71
CA ALA A 246 -7.13 -1.69 23.65
C ALA A 246 -6.99 -0.88 24.95
N SER A 247 -7.86 -1.06 25.96
CA SER A 247 -7.86 -0.24 27.18
C SER A 247 -7.31 -0.94 28.44
N VAL A 248 -6.68 -2.11 28.32
CA VAL A 248 -6.13 -2.83 29.50
C VAL A 248 -4.66 -3.18 29.28
N ARG A 249 -3.82 -2.17 29.06
CA ARG A 249 -2.39 -2.24 29.35
C ARG A 249 -1.82 -0.83 29.57
N ALA A 250 -2.21 -0.25 30.68
CA ALA A 250 -1.48 0.84 31.32
C ALA A 250 -1.57 0.59 32.84
N GLU A 251 -0.69 -0.25 33.35
CA GLU A 251 -0.15 -0.27 34.70
C GLU A 251 1.23 -0.89 34.66
#